data_8e11d62e900fbec3cbe8a763247ccbbf
#
_entry.id   8e11d62e900fbec3cbe8a763247ccbbf
#
_cell.length_a   1.000
_cell.length_b   1.000
_cell.length_c   1.000
_cell.angle_alpha   90.00
_cell.angle_beta   90.00
_cell.angle_gamma   90.00
#
_symmetry.space_group_name_H-M   'P 1'
#
loop_
_entity.id
_entity.type
_entity.pdbx_description
1 polymer ?
#
loop_
_entity_poly.entity_id
_entity_poly.type
_entity_poly.pdbx_seq_one_letter_code
_entity_poly.pdbx_strand_id
1 'polypeptide(L)'
;MRFRPIHGLLIVPVFVVAVFLLAGGFGLGKHQRVSPDENGVVRLDISGLEPSQVRFYRFLNRGNQEVKFLVGRDRLGVVQVGFDASESHARVGRGFRSEGDWIVDNKCDTASHLEEVNRGGGGCRPVPLEHRVVGRQVVLQEQDILRGWRLFN
;
A
#
# COMPACT_ATOMS: atom_id res chain seq x y z
N MET A 1 -47.15 -7.08 -34.33
CA MET A 1 -45.67 -7.16 -34.27
C MET A 1 -45.23 -8.17 -33.23
N ARG A 2 -44.60 -9.27 -33.66
CA ARG A 2 -44.09 -10.30 -32.72
C ARG A 2 -42.68 -9.94 -32.34
N PHE A 3 -42.45 -9.48 -31.12
CA PHE A 3 -41.10 -9.30 -30.56
C PHE A 3 -40.45 -10.69 -30.40
N ARG A 4 -39.33 -10.91 -31.10
CA ARG A 4 -38.52 -12.11 -30.93
C ARG A 4 -37.67 -11.99 -29.66
N PRO A 5 -37.77 -12.90 -28.70
CA PRO A 5 -37.09 -12.81 -27.40
C PRO A 5 -35.57 -13.02 -27.43
N ILE A 6 -34.97 -13.22 -28.61
CA ILE A 6 -33.56 -13.60 -28.75
C ILE A 6 -32.59 -12.41 -28.46
N HIS A 7 -33.06 -11.17 -28.63
CA HIS A 7 -32.20 -10.00 -28.39
C HIS A 7 -32.04 -9.64 -26.90
N GLY A 8 -32.98 -10.04 -26.05
CA GLY A 8 -32.90 -9.82 -24.61
C GLY A 8 -31.86 -10.69 -23.89
N LEU A 9 -31.63 -11.88 -24.44
CA LEU A 9 -30.73 -12.86 -23.82
C LEU A 9 -29.23 -12.51 -23.96
N LEU A 10 -28.85 -11.71 -24.97
CA LEU A 10 -27.47 -11.27 -25.21
C LEU A 10 -27.13 -9.94 -24.52
N ILE A 11 -28.11 -9.12 -24.20
CA ILE A 11 -27.91 -7.81 -23.56
C ILE A 11 -27.50 -7.97 -22.08
N VAL A 12 -28.13 -8.95 -21.38
CA VAL A 12 -27.85 -9.19 -19.96
C VAL A 12 -26.39 -9.57 -19.68
N PRO A 13 -25.78 -10.56 -20.37
CA PRO A 13 -24.38 -10.92 -20.11
C PRO A 13 -23.41 -9.81 -20.50
N VAL A 14 -23.70 -9.03 -21.57
CA VAL A 14 -22.85 -7.91 -21.96
C VAL A 14 -22.92 -6.79 -20.91
N PHE A 15 -24.09 -6.51 -20.37
CA PHE A 15 -24.25 -5.51 -19.31
C PHE A 15 -23.56 -5.93 -18.01
N VAL A 16 -23.66 -7.22 -17.64
CA VAL A 16 -22.96 -7.77 -16.46
C VAL A 16 -21.45 -7.69 -16.64
N VAL A 17 -20.91 -8.06 -17.80
CA VAL A 17 -19.48 -7.94 -18.10
C VAL A 17 -19.03 -6.47 -18.10
N ALA A 18 -19.80 -5.57 -18.69
CA ALA A 18 -19.50 -4.13 -18.70
C ALA A 18 -19.54 -3.53 -17.28
N VAL A 19 -20.49 -3.92 -16.43
CA VAL A 19 -20.56 -3.49 -15.02
C VAL A 19 -19.37 -4.04 -14.24
N PHE A 20 -18.93 -5.28 -14.49
CA PHE A 20 -17.72 -5.85 -13.89
C PHE A 20 -16.45 -5.11 -14.33
N LEU A 21 -16.35 -4.71 -15.60
CA LEU A 21 -15.22 -3.95 -16.13
C LEU A 21 -15.21 -2.49 -15.65
N LEU A 22 -16.40 -1.86 -15.50
CA LEU A 22 -16.53 -0.49 -15.00
C LEU A 22 -16.44 -0.40 -13.48
N ALA A 23 -16.88 -1.44 -12.77
CA ALA A 23 -16.73 -1.52 -11.31
C ALA A 23 -15.26 -1.70 -10.89
N GLY A 24 -14.33 -1.90 -11.84
CA GLY A 24 -12.88 -1.88 -11.64
C GLY A 24 -12.39 -2.73 -10.47
N GLY A 25 -13.25 -3.57 -9.97
CA GLY A 25 -13.06 -3.91 -8.63
C GLY A 25 -13.04 -5.41 -8.37
N PHE A 26 -12.06 -6.09 -8.83
CA PHE A 26 -11.49 -7.03 -7.89
C PHE A 26 -10.97 -6.17 -6.75
N GLY A 27 -11.62 -6.24 -5.59
CA GLY A 27 -11.26 -5.50 -4.41
C GLY A 27 -9.77 -5.66 -4.13
N LEU A 28 -9.00 -4.74 -4.67
CA LEU A 28 -7.62 -4.55 -4.28
C LEU A 28 -7.73 -4.12 -2.82
N GLY A 29 -7.51 -5.07 -1.92
CA GLY A 29 -7.39 -4.73 -0.51
C GLY A 29 -6.42 -3.56 -0.39
N LYS A 30 -6.50 -2.77 0.67
CA LYS A 30 -5.66 -1.61 0.94
C LYS A 30 -4.18 -1.80 0.51
N HIS A 31 -3.66 -3.04 0.62
CA HIS A 31 -2.26 -3.38 0.39
C HIS A 31 -2.04 -4.11 -0.94
N GLN A 32 -1.23 -3.53 -1.81
CA GLN A 32 -0.73 -4.19 -3.02
C GLN A 32 0.33 -5.23 -2.65
N ARG A 33 0.21 -6.45 -3.18
CA ARG A 33 1.21 -7.50 -2.95
C ARG A 33 2.47 -7.23 -3.76
N VAL A 34 3.62 -7.37 -3.10
CA VAL A 34 4.94 -7.28 -3.72
C VAL A 34 5.81 -8.44 -3.29
N SER A 35 6.76 -8.81 -4.14
CA SER A 35 7.74 -9.87 -3.87
C SER A 35 9.11 -9.40 -4.35
N PRO A 36 10.20 -9.89 -3.77
CA PRO A 36 11.53 -9.55 -4.21
C PRO A 36 11.87 -10.25 -5.53
N ASP A 37 12.79 -9.69 -6.28
CA ASP A 37 13.45 -10.36 -7.41
C ASP A 37 14.45 -11.43 -6.92
N GLU A 38 15.19 -12.05 -7.87
CA GLU A 38 16.17 -13.10 -7.56
C GLU A 38 17.33 -12.61 -6.68
N ASN A 39 17.57 -11.29 -6.66
CA ASN A 39 18.61 -10.63 -5.86
C ASN A 39 18.09 -10.11 -4.53
N GLY A 40 16.85 -10.41 -4.14
CA GLY A 40 16.25 -9.91 -2.92
C GLY A 40 15.89 -8.43 -2.96
N VAL A 41 15.60 -7.88 -4.15
CA VAL A 41 15.30 -6.46 -4.34
C VAL A 41 13.84 -6.28 -4.75
N VAL A 42 13.13 -5.40 -4.04
CA VAL A 42 11.78 -4.94 -4.40
C VAL A 42 11.89 -3.57 -5.07
N ARG A 43 11.32 -3.45 -6.28
CA ARG A 43 11.25 -2.19 -7.02
C ARG A 43 9.79 -1.77 -7.19
N LEU A 44 9.46 -0.58 -6.74
CA LEU A 44 8.11 -0.03 -6.79
C LEU A 44 8.09 1.19 -7.72
N ASP A 45 7.28 1.13 -8.75
CA ASP A 45 7.06 2.30 -9.61
C ASP A 45 6.20 3.34 -8.88
N ILE A 46 6.75 4.53 -8.75
CA ILE A 46 6.11 5.69 -8.13
C ILE A 46 5.78 6.80 -9.13
N SER A 47 5.81 6.50 -10.44
CA SER A 47 5.55 7.51 -11.48
C SER A 47 4.17 8.16 -11.39
N GLY A 48 3.16 7.43 -10.92
CA GLY A 48 1.80 7.96 -10.70
C GLY A 48 1.47 8.22 -9.23
N LEU A 49 2.47 8.43 -8.38
CA LEU A 49 2.27 8.81 -6.98
C LEU A 49 2.39 10.33 -6.86
N GLU A 50 1.26 11.01 -6.77
CA GLU A 50 1.19 12.46 -6.63
C GLU A 50 1.53 12.92 -5.20
N PRO A 51 1.88 14.22 -5.00
CA PRO A 51 2.03 14.79 -3.67
C PRO A 51 0.80 14.53 -2.80
N SER A 52 1.03 14.32 -1.51
CA SER A 52 -0.02 14.00 -0.50
C SER A 52 -0.74 12.67 -0.75
N GLN A 53 -0.16 11.78 -1.55
CA GLN A 53 -0.69 10.44 -1.78
C GLN A 53 0.17 9.38 -1.11
N VAL A 54 -0.48 8.30 -0.71
CA VAL A 54 0.13 7.13 -0.08
C VAL A 54 -0.39 5.86 -0.71
N ARG A 55 0.51 4.93 -0.99
CA ARG A 55 0.19 3.55 -1.39
C ARG A 55 0.64 2.59 -0.30
N PHE A 56 -0.17 1.58 -0.05
CA PHE A 56 0.12 0.56 0.95
C PHE A 56 0.50 -0.75 0.27
N TYR A 57 1.52 -1.41 0.81
CA TYR A 57 2.08 -2.64 0.26
C TYR A 57 2.13 -3.74 1.32
N ARG A 58 2.02 -4.97 0.87
CA ARG A 58 2.35 -6.16 1.65
C ARG A 58 3.42 -6.96 0.94
N PHE A 59 4.51 -7.15 1.61
CA PHE A 59 5.59 -8.02 1.21
C PHE A 59 5.36 -9.41 1.78
N LEU A 60 5.59 -10.43 0.98
CA LEU A 60 5.53 -11.82 1.40
C LEU A 60 6.77 -12.53 0.87
N ASN A 61 7.60 -13.03 1.77
CA ASN A 61 8.78 -13.79 1.39
C ASN A 61 8.47 -15.28 1.14
N ARG A 62 9.48 -16.03 0.73
CA ARG A 62 9.35 -17.49 0.50
C ARG A 62 9.04 -18.29 1.79
N GLY A 63 9.42 -17.75 2.95
CA GLY A 63 9.11 -18.30 4.28
C GLY A 63 7.72 -17.96 4.80
N ASN A 64 6.86 -17.39 3.96
CA ASN A 64 5.49 -16.94 4.30
C ASN A 64 5.46 -15.86 5.41
N GLN A 65 6.54 -15.10 5.56
CA GLN A 65 6.58 -13.94 6.45
C GLN A 65 5.96 -12.74 5.72
N GLU A 66 4.90 -12.19 6.28
CA GLU A 66 4.21 -11.02 5.73
C GLU A 66 4.62 -9.75 6.50
N VAL A 67 5.07 -8.74 5.78
CA VAL A 67 5.39 -7.42 6.31
C VAL A 67 4.62 -6.37 5.52
N LYS A 68 3.96 -5.46 6.21
CA LYS A 68 3.18 -4.39 5.59
C LYS A 68 3.93 -3.07 5.71
N PHE A 69 3.90 -2.27 4.63
CA PHE A 69 4.55 -0.97 4.62
C PHE A 69 3.81 0.01 3.71
N LEU A 70 4.15 1.26 3.82
CA LEU A 70 3.60 2.35 3.03
C LEU A 70 4.70 3.10 2.29
N VAL A 71 4.37 3.61 1.12
CA VAL A 71 5.17 4.55 0.34
C VAL A 71 4.31 5.75 0.04
N GLY A 72 4.73 6.92 0.47
CA GLY A 72 4.02 8.16 0.24
C GLY A 72 4.91 9.19 -0.44
N ARG A 73 4.29 10.19 -1.03
CA ARG A 73 4.97 11.41 -1.49
C ARG A 73 4.38 12.57 -0.70
N ASP A 74 5.20 13.21 0.12
CA ASP A 74 4.75 14.35 0.91
C ASP A 74 4.42 15.57 0.03
N ARG A 75 3.88 16.62 0.65
CA ARG A 75 3.49 17.86 -0.06
C ARG A 75 4.64 18.54 -0.80
N LEU A 76 5.89 18.29 -0.40
CA LEU A 76 7.10 18.82 -1.04
C LEU A 76 7.62 17.91 -2.15
N GLY A 77 6.95 16.77 -2.39
CA GLY A 77 7.34 15.79 -3.40
C GLY A 77 8.40 14.80 -2.94
N VAL A 78 8.81 14.83 -1.66
CA VAL A 78 9.80 13.90 -1.11
C VAL A 78 9.13 12.55 -0.83
N VAL A 79 9.81 11.49 -1.21
CA VAL A 79 9.32 10.13 -0.98
C VAL A 79 9.55 9.73 0.48
N GLN A 80 8.51 9.22 1.10
CA GLN A 80 8.48 8.75 2.47
C GLN A 80 8.14 7.27 2.48
N VAL A 81 8.91 6.45 3.21
CA VAL A 81 8.69 5.00 3.30
C VAL A 81 8.76 4.55 4.75
N GLY A 82 7.75 3.84 5.19
CA GLY A 82 7.69 3.34 6.56
C GLY A 82 6.87 2.05 6.67
N PHE A 83 7.06 1.31 7.75
CA PHE A 83 6.22 0.16 8.05
C PHE A 83 4.79 0.59 8.36
N ASP A 84 3.80 -0.20 7.93
CA ASP A 84 2.38 0.02 8.29
C ASP A 84 2.13 -0.51 9.72
N ALA A 85 3.01 -0.13 10.62
CA ALA A 85 3.00 -0.44 12.04
C ALA A 85 3.79 0.60 12.82
N SER A 86 3.38 0.86 14.06
CA SER A 86 4.09 1.69 15.03
C SER A 86 4.74 0.83 16.11
N GLU A 87 5.77 1.34 16.77
CA GLU A 87 6.39 0.63 17.90
C GLU A 87 5.41 0.44 19.07
N SER A 88 4.59 1.46 19.34
CA SER A 88 3.60 1.42 20.43
C SER A 88 2.50 0.39 20.20
N HIS A 89 2.19 0.09 18.95
CA HIS A 89 1.10 -0.82 18.58
C HIS A 89 1.56 -1.97 17.69
N ALA A 90 2.85 -2.35 17.81
CA ALA A 90 3.37 -3.56 17.21
C ALA A 90 2.48 -4.76 17.58
N ARG A 91 2.27 -5.68 16.63
CA ARG A 91 1.43 -6.89 16.76
C ARG A 91 -0.09 -6.65 16.85
N VAL A 92 -0.57 -5.41 17.04
CA VAL A 92 -2.00 -5.11 17.04
C VAL A 92 -2.59 -5.21 15.62
N GLY A 93 -1.75 -4.98 14.59
CA GLY A 93 -2.09 -5.23 13.19
C GLY A 93 -3.09 -4.27 12.55
N ARG A 94 -3.43 -3.15 13.21
CA ARG A 94 -4.39 -2.17 12.66
C ARG A 94 -3.79 -1.24 11.61
N GLY A 95 -2.47 -1.02 11.67
CA GLY A 95 -1.76 -0.15 10.73
C GLY A 95 -2.26 1.29 10.70
N PHE A 96 -2.01 1.95 9.58
CA PHE A 96 -2.33 3.36 9.38
C PHE A 96 -3.35 3.55 8.25
N ARG A 97 -3.94 4.74 8.20
CA ARG A 97 -4.66 5.29 7.05
C ARG A 97 -4.05 6.62 6.65
N SER A 98 -4.22 7.02 5.40
CA SER A 98 -3.79 8.33 4.91
C SER A 98 -4.99 9.27 4.77
N GLU A 99 -4.80 10.51 5.19
CA GLU A 99 -5.77 11.59 5.05
C GLU A 99 -5.03 12.81 4.50
N GLY A 100 -4.84 12.85 3.17
CA GLY A 100 -3.99 13.85 2.52
C GLY A 100 -2.55 13.75 3.00
N ASP A 101 -2.01 14.84 3.57
CA ASP A 101 -0.65 14.90 4.15
C ASP A 101 -0.49 14.21 5.51
N TRP A 102 -1.57 13.63 6.04
CA TRP A 102 -1.56 13.01 7.35
C TRP A 102 -1.54 11.49 7.25
N ILE A 103 -0.75 10.88 8.13
CA ILE A 103 -0.79 9.46 8.44
C ILE A 103 -1.40 9.30 9.82
N VAL A 104 -2.51 8.57 9.89
CA VAL A 104 -3.28 8.40 11.12
C VAL A 104 -3.19 6.94 11.58
N ASP A 105 -2.76 6.73 12.82
CA ASP A 105 -2.73 5.40 13.44
C ASP A 105 -4.17 4.93 13.72
N ASN A 106 -4.55 3.78 13.17
CA ASN A 106 -5.91 3.23 13.30
C ASN A 106 -6.24 2.69 14.70
N LYS A 107 -5.28 2.67 15.62
CA LYS A 107 -5.49 2.23 17.00
C LYS A 107 -5.76 3.41 17.94
N CYS A 108 -4.98 4.46 17.84
CA CYS A 108 -5.04 5.60 18.77
C CYS A 108 -5.57 6.91 18.14
N ASP A 109 -5.90 6.89 16.85
CA ASP A 109 -6.33 8.07 16.06
C ASP A 109 -5.32 9.24 16.09
N THR A 110 -4.07 8.96 16.46
CA THR A 110 -3.02 9.98 16.43
C THR A 110 -2.58 10.22 14.99
N ALA A 111 -2.64 11.48 14.56
CA ALA A 111 -2.18 11.91 13.26
C ALA A 111 -0.74 12.44 13.34
N SER A 112 0.08 12.12 12.35
CA SER A 112 1.40 12.68 12.12
C SER A 112 1.54 13.11 10.67
N HIS A 113 2.38 14.11 10.39
CA HIS A 113 2.61 14.51 9.00
C HIS A 113 3.36 13.43 8.23
N LEU A 114 2.99 13.25 6.96
CA LEU A 114 3.65 12.31 6.06
C LEU A 114 5.16 12.59 5.96
N GLU A 115 5.57 13.87 5.96
CA GLU A 115 6.98 14.29 5.94
C GLU A 115 7.81 13.83 7.15
N GLU A 116 7.16 13.38 8.22
CA GLU A 116 7.83 12.90 9.42
C GLU A 116 8.13 11.38 9.40
N VAL A 117 7.58 10.63 8.44
CA VAL A 117 7.71 9.17 8.38
C VAL A 117 9.17 8.72 8.36
N ASN A 118 10.01 9.32 7.52
CA ASN A 118 11.43 8.95 7.43
C ASN A 118 12.26 9.48 8.61
N ARG A 119 11.75 10.44 9.37
CA ARG A 119 12.46 10.97 10.55
C ARG A 119 12.36 10.05 11.75
N GLY A 120 11.40 9.14 11.75
CA GLY A 120 11.10 8.29 12.89
C GLY A 120 10.49 9.07 14.04
N GLY A 121 10.67 8.57 15.25
CA GLY A 121 10.26 9.31 16.44
C GLY A 121 9.43 8.52 17.44
N GLY A 122 9.24 7.23 17.21
CA GLY A 122 8.52 6.34 18.14
C GLY A 122 7.03 6.68 18.31
N GLY A 123 6.42 6.14 19.34
CA GLY A 123 5.00 6.37 19.63
C GLY A 123 4.08 5.74 18.57
N CYS A 124 3.02 6.48 18.22
CA CYS A 124 2.02 6.04 17.23
C CYS A 124 2.39 6.47 15.80
N ARG A 125 3.66 6.57 15.46
CA ARG A 125 4.14 6.91 14.12
C ARG A 125 4.60 5.67 13.37
N PRO A 126 4.56 5.68 12.01
CA PRO A 126 5.18 4.61 11.23
C PRO A 126 6.68 4.48 11.56
N VAL A 127 7.15 3.25 11.72
CA VAL A 127 8.59 3.00 11.85
C VAL A 127 9.22 3.18 10.47
N PRO A 128 10.30 3.98 10.31
CA PRO A 128 10.97 4.17 9.03
C PRO A 128 11.44 2.86 8.41
N LEU A 129 11.36 2.75 7.08
CA LEU A 129 11.91 1.66 6.30
C LEU A 129 13.01 2.18 5.38
N GLU A 130 14.20 1.61 5.50
CA GLU A 130 15.36 1.94 4.66
C GLU A 130 15.04 1.74 3.19
N HIS A 131 15.33 2.75 2.38
CA HIS A 131 15.03 2.74 0.95
C HIS A 131 15.98 3.64 0.15
N ARG A 132 15.96 3.45 -1.15
CA ARG A 132 16.58 4.38 -2.12
C ARG A 132 15.58 4.75 -3.19
N VAL A 133 15.65 5.98 -3.66
CA VAL A 133 14.88 6.43 -4.81
C VAL A 133 15.82 6.52 -6.02
N VAL A 134 15.48 5.78 -7.08
CA VAL A 134 16.25 5.73 -8.32
C VAL A 134 15.31 6.08 -9.47
N GLY A 135 15.42 7.28 -9.99
CA GLY A 135 14.49 7.80 -10.99
C GLY A 135 13.05 7.82 -10.47
N ARG A 136 12.18 7.01 -11.05
CA ARG A 136 10.77 6.87 -10.66
C ARG A 136 10.49 5.58 -9.90
N GLN A 137 11.49 5.03 -9.25
CA GLN A 137 11.34 3.80 -8.48
C GLN A 137 11.83 3.98 -7.04
N VAL A 138 11.09 3.40 -6.11
CA VAL A 138 11.58 3.11 -4.76
C VAL A 138 12.20 1.72 -4.80
N VAL A 139 13.42 1.61 -4.29
CA VAL A 139 14.18 0.36 -4.22
C VAL A 139 14.38 -0.03 -2.77
N LEU A 140 13.91 -1.20 -2.41
CA LEU A 140 13.98 -1.78 -1.07
C LEU A 140 14.75 -3.10 -1.10
N GLN A 141 15.52 -3.37 -0.06
CA GLN A 141 16.16 -4.67 0.15
C GLN A 141 15.25 -5.58 0.98
N GLU A 142 15.11 -6.83 0.60
CA GLU A 142 14.32 -7.83 1.36
C GLU A 142 14.74 -7.88 2.82
N GLN A 143 16.05 -7.86 3.08
CA GLN A 143 16.59 -7.87 4.45
C GLN A 143 16.12 -6.69 5.29
N ASP A 144 15.98 -5.49 4.70
CA ASP A 144 15.52 -4.30 5.41
C ASP A 144 14.03 -4.38 5.69
N ILE A 145 13.24 -4.89 4.74
CA ILE A 145 11.81 -5.18 4.95
C ILE A 145 11.63 -6.19 6.08
N LEU A 146 12.41 -7.27 6.08
CA LEU A 146 12.31 -8.35 7.09
C LEU A 146 12.74 -7.91 8.50
N ARG A 147 13.55 -6.87 8.66
CA ARG A 147 13.80 -6.26 9.98
C ARG A 147 12.52 -5.80 10.67
N GLY A 148 11.51 -5.40 9.89
CA GLY A 148 10.20 -5.01 10.40
C GLY A 148 9.31 -6.18 10.81
N TRP A 149 9.68 -7.43 10.56
CA TRP A 149 8.88 -8.61 10.88
C TRP A 149 8.38 -8.64 12.32
N ARG A 150 9.21 -8.23 13.27
CA ARG A 150 8.88 -8.12 14.70
C ARG A 150 7.70 -7.21 15.02
N LEU A 151 7.36 -6.27 14.12
CA LEU A 151 6.24 -5.34 14.30
C LEU A 151 4.89 -6.01 14.01
N PHE A 152 4.90 -7.17 13.37
CA PHE A 152 3.70 -7.88 12.90
C PHE A 152 3.50 -9.24 13.60
N ASN A 153 4.46 -9.68 14.47
CA ASN A 153 4.44 -10.98 15.18
C ASN A 153 4.85 -10.86 16.64
#